data_726a0bdada7fb6756d9f6a64f3f42496
#
_entry.id   726a0bdada7fb6756d9f6a64f3f42496
#
_cell.length_a   1.000
_cell.length_b   1.000
_cell.length_c   1.000
_cell.angle_alpha   90.00
_cell.angle_beta   90.00
_cell.angle_gamma   90.00
#
_symmetry.space_group_name_H-M   'P 1'
#
loop_
_entity.id
_entity.type
_entity.pdbx_description
1 polymer ?
#
loop_
_entity_poly.entity_id
_entity_poly.type
_entity_poly.pdbx_seq_one_letter_code
_entity_poly.pdbx_strand_id
1 'polypeptide(L)'
;MFADTLLNKEKRKAKVIYRVVPGPQYRLSSVNYEFSDTVLRRVVMADSAQWPVQPGKPLDLNVLDAQRTMIATRLRNSGYFAFLKNYITFVADTTSQSSAVDLTMRVSPPPGGAERDSIELTMSRQWYVRKVTFVTDYEPMRGSGSEASLRDSINVRGYDIIYGKNHYLRPSVLIENCFVHPGNLWSENAVDNTYQALQRLQILKFISVQSVPVAIDDQDRMWVDVYVLLTPGKSQTIALELEGTNSEGDLGV
;
A
#
# COMPACT_ATOMS: atom_id res chain seq x y z
N MET A 1 -21.83 -20.01 -22.88
CA MET A 1 -22.79 -19.20 -22.13
C MET A 1 -23.99 -18.96 -23.01
N PHE A 2 -25.18 -19.36 -22.56
CA PHE A 2 -26.44 -19.18 -23.29
C PHE A 2 -27.33 -18.29 -22.45
N ALA A 3 -27.95 -17.29 -23.08
CA ALA A 3 -28.90 -16.39 -22.42
C ALA A 3 -30.31 -16.69 -23.00
N ASP A 4 -31.25 -16.93 -22.13
CA ASP A 4 -32.66 -17.11 -22.48
C ASP A 4 -33.46 -15.96 -21.86
N THR A 5 -34.38 -15.37 -22.64
CA THR A 5 -35.13 -14.19 -22.20
C THR A 5 -36.62 -14.48 -22.22
N LEU A 6 -37.23 -14.50 -21.06
CA LEU A 6 -38.70 -14.64 -20.90
C LEU A 6 -39.32 -13.25 -20.70
N LEU A 7 -40.16 -12.85 -21.65
CA LEU A 7 -40.88 -11.58 -21.63
C LEU A 7 -42.31 -11.77 -21.11
N ASN A 8 -42.64 -11.08 -20.04
CA ASN A 8 -44.05 -10.94 -19.59
C ASN A 8 -44.59 -9.57 -20.06
N LYS A 9 -45.31 -9.57 -21.15
CA LYS A 9 -45.85 -8.34 -21.77
C LYS A 9 -46.92 -7.66 -20.92
N GLU A 10 -47.70 -8.41 -20.18
CA GLU A 10 -48.77 -7.86 -19.31
C GLU A 10 -48.17 -7.09 -18.13
N LYS A 11 -47.10 -7.62 -17.51
CA LYS A 11 -46.45 -7.00 -16.37
C LYS A 11 -45.26 -6.10 -16.75
N ARG A 12 -44.99 -5.91 -18.02
CA ARG A 12 -43.81 -5.15 -18.55
C ARG A 12 -42.51 -5.57 -17.89
N LYS A 13 -42.31 -6.88 -17.64
CA LYS A 13 -41.11 -7.44 -16.98
C LYS A 13 -40.41 -8.41 -17.91
N ALA A 14 -39.08 -8.37 -17.89
CA ALA A 14 -38.24 -9.33 -18.57
C ALA A 14 -37.44 -10.13 -17.50
N LYS A 15 -37.35 -11.45 -17.66
CA LYS A 15 -36.49 -12.32 -16.87
C LYS A 15 -35.44 -12.88 -17.80
N VAL A 16 -34.18 -12.57 -17.53
CA VAL A 16 -33.03 -13.13 -18.28
C VAL A 16 -32.45 -14.27 -17.46
N ILE A 17 -32.34 -15.43 -18.09
CA ILE A 17 -31.75 -16.63 -17.49
C ILE A 17 -30.43 -16.92 -18.19
N TYR A 18 -29.34 -16.78 -17.46
CA TYR A 18 -28.02 -17.16 -17.96
C TYR A 18 -27.71 -18.61 -17.57
N ARG A 19 -27.48 -19.48 -18.56
CA ARG A 19 -27.00 -20.85 -18.35
C ARG A 19 -25.50 -20.87 -18.61
N VAL A 20 -24.73 -21.11 -17.56
CA VAL A 20 -23.27 -21.22 -17.63
C VAL A 20 -22.91 -22.71 -17.44
N VAL A 21 -22.26 -23.28 -18.43
CA VAL A 21 -21.64 -24.61 -18.30
C VAL A 21 -20.16 -24.37 -18.02
N PRO A 22 -19.67 -24.62 -16.81
CA PRO A 22 -18.25 -24.45 -16.50
C PRO A 22 -17.44 -25.54 -17.23
N GLY A 23 -16.23 -25.17 -17.64
CA GLY A 23 -15.23 -26.14 -18.13
C GLY A 23 -14.65 -27.00 -16.98
N PRO A 24 -13.75 -27.94 -17.30
CA PRO A 24 -13.09 -28.74 -16.29
C PRO A 24 -12.27 -27.86 -15.33
N GLN A 25 -12.31 -28.20 -14.06
CA GLN A 25 -11.53 -27.51 -13.05
C GLN A 25 -10.06 -27.96 -13.11
N TYR A 26 -9.15 -27.05 -13.37
CA TYR A 26 -7.72 -27.32 -13.28
C TYR A 26 -7.25 -27.41 -11.83
N ARG A 27 -6.38 -28.39 -11.54
CA ARG A 27 -5.76 -28.58 -10.22
C ARG A 27 -4.25 -28.58 -10.33
N LEU A 28 -3.59 -28.05 -9.31
CA LEU A 28 -2.13 -28.03 -9.23
C LEU A 28 -1.60 -29.44 -8.98
N SER A 29 -0.77 -29.94 -9.88
CA SER A 29 -0.02 -31.21 -9.69
C SER A 29 1.26 -30.96 -8.93
N SER A 30 1.99 -29.90 -9.31
CA SER A 30 3.20 -29.47 -8.62
C SER A 30 3.27 -27.95 -8.51
N VAL A 31 4.04 -27.45 -7.53
CA VAL A 31 4.37 -26.03 -7.38
C VAL A 31 5.87 -25.88 -7.24
N ASN A 32 6.49 -25.26 -8.25
CA ASN A 32 7.92 -25.00 -8.32
C ASN A 32 8.23 -23.55 -8.02
N TYR A 33 9.46 -23.27 -7.57
CA TYR A 33 9.88 -21.93 -7.13
C TYR A 33 11.22 -21.55 -7.75
N GLU A 34 11.22 -20.47 -8.53
CA GLU A 34 12.40 -19.90 -9.16
C GLU A 34 12.68 -18.51 -8.60
N PHE A 35 13.91 -18.25 -8.20
CA PHE A 35 14.35 -16.97 -7.66
C PHE A 35 15.63 -16.52 -8.37
N SER A 36 15.72 -15.24 -8.72
CA SER A 36 16.97 -14.64 -9.25
C SER A 36 18.00 -14.45 -8.14
N ASP A 37 17.55 -14.27 -6.89
CA ASP A 37 18.42 -14.02 -5.73
C ASP A 37 18.23 -15.09 -4.63
N THR A 38 19.36 -15.58 -4.08
CA THR A 38 19.36 -16.63 -3.06
C THR A 38 18.99 -16.14 -1.67
N VAL A 39 19.23 -14.86 -1.34
CA VAL A 39 18.87 -14.26 -0.07
C VAL A 39 17.35 -14.08 -0.02
N LEU A 40 16.77 -13.52 -1.07
CA LEU A 40 15.31 -13.43 -1.22
C LEU A 40 14.64 -14.79 -1.14
N ARG A 41 15.21 -15.82 -1.81
CA ARG A 41 14.69 -17.18 -1.73
C ARG A 41 14.56 -17.64 -0.28
N ARG A 42 15.62 -17.46 0.51
CA ARG A 42 15.65 -17.89 1.92
C ARG A 42 14.56 -17.18 2.75
N VAL A 43 14.42 -15.88 2.58
CA VAL A 43 13.45 -15.05 3.31
C VAL A 43 12.02 -15.42 2.92
N VAL A 44 11.77 -15.54 1.61
CA VAL A 44 10.43 -15.84 1.08
C VAL A 44 10.00 -17.25 1.46
N MET A 45 10.89 -18.25 1.30
CA MET A 45 10.56 -19.65 1.54
C MET A 45 10.42 -20.04 3.03
N ALA A 46 10.85 -19.17 3.95
CA ALA A 46 10.79 -19.47 5.38
C ALA A 46 9.38 -19.84 5.88
N ASP A 47 8.32 -19.30 5.25
CA ASP A 47 6.92 -19.57 5.62
C ASP A 47 6.13 -20.28 4.51
N SER A 48 6.80 -20.91 3.57
CA SER A 48 6.16 -21.54 2.41
C SER A 48 5.13 -22.61 2.78
N ALA A 49 5.27 -23.24 3.96
CA ALA A 49 4.30 -24.23 4.47
C ALA A 49 2.90 -23.64 4.73
N GLN A 50 2.80 -22.33 4.95
CA GLN A 50 1.53 -21.63 5.24
C GLN A 50 0.88 -21.01 4.00
N TRP A 51 1.47 -21.20 2.83
CA TRP A 51 0.96 -20.57 1.62
C TRP A 51 -0.34 -21.23 1.13
N PRO A 52 -1.28 -20.45 0.58
CA PRO A 52 -2.54 -20.96 0.08
C PRO A 52 -2.39 -21.79 -1.22
N VAL A 53 -1.36 -21.48 -2.02
CA VAL A 53 -1.05 -22.17 -3.28
C VAL A 53 -0.23 -23.42 -2.97
N GLN A 54 -0.87 -24.58 -3.09
CA GLN A 54 -0.25 -25.88 -2.78
C GLN A 54 -0.70 -26.96 -3.78
N PRO A 55 0.08 -28.03 -3.98
CA PRO A 55 -0.33 -29.18 -4.80
C PRO A 55 -1.69 -29.76 -4.36
N GLY A 56 -2.48 -30.22 -5.32
CA GLY A 56 -3.83 -30.77 -5.12
C GLY A 56 -4.94 -29.70 -5.02
N LYS A 57 -4.60 -28.44 -4.82
CA LYS A 57 -5.59 -27.33 -4.78
C LYS A 57 -6.02 -26.92 -6.19
N PRO A 58 -7.23 -26.34 -6.34
CA PRO A 58 -7.64 -25.73 -7.61
C PRO A 58 -6.72 -24.60 -8.05
N LEU A 59 -6.52 -24.47 -9.36
CA LEU A 59 -5.87 -23.29 -9.92
C LEU A 59 -6.89 -22.13 -9.88
N ASP A 60 -6.67 -21.16 -9.00
CA ASP A 60 -7.51 -19.98 -8.82
C ASP A 60 -6.64 -18.71 -8.87
N LEU A 61 -6.93 -17.84 -9.83
CA LEU A 61 -6.18 -16.59 -10.03
C LEU A 61 -6.25 -15.65 -8.82
N ASN A 62 -7.37 -15.64 -8.09
CA ASN A 62 -7.50 -14.82 -6.90
C ASN A 62 -6.59 -15.32 -5.77
N VAL A 63 -6.46 -16.65 -5.64
CA VAL A 63 -5.54 -17.26 -4.66
C VAL A 63 -4.09 -16.98 -5.03
N LEU A 64 -3.74 -17.06 -6.31
CA LEU A 64 -2.40 -16.69 -6.79
C LEU A 64 -2.09 -15.22 -6.49
N ASP A 65 -3.04 -14.33 -6.76
CA ASP A 65 -2.86 -12.90 -6.51
C ASP A 65 -2.79 -12.56 -5.01
N ALA A 66 -3.59 -13.22 -4.19
CA ALA A 66 -3.52 -13.11 -2.74
C ALA A 66 -2.15 -13.56 -2.20
N GLN A 67 -1.59 -14.65 -2.71
CA GLN A 67 -0.24 -15.11 -2.35
C GLN A 67 0.83 -14.09 -2.75
N ARG A 68 0.76 -13.52 -3.96
CA ARG A 68 1.67 -12.44 -4.40
C ARG A 68 1.62 -11.25 -3.44
N THR A 69 0.41 -10.83 -3.07
CA THR A 69 0.21 -9.72 -2.14
C THR A 69 0.80 -10.04 -0.77
N MET A 70 0.53 -11.22 -0.22
CA MET A 70 1.05 -11.65 1.08
C MET A 70 2.58 -11.64 1.12
N ILE A 71 3.23 -12.21 0.09
CA ILE A 71 4.69 -12.25 0.00
C ILE A 71 5.26 -10.83 -0.13
N ALA A 72 4.71 -9.99 -1.01
CA ALA A 72 5.17 -8.62 -1.21
C ALA A 72 5.05 -7.79 0.06
N THR A 73 3.88 -7.82 0.72
CA THR A 73 3.65 -7.12 1.99
C THR A 73 4.63 -7.57 3.08
N ARG A 74 4.88 -8.86 3.19
CA ARG A 74 5.83 -9.39 4.16
C ARG A 74 7.25 -8.88 3.90
N LEU A 75 7.72 -8.95 2.65
CA LEU A 75 9.04 -8.44 2.28
C LEU A 75 9.15 -6.94 2.56
N ARG A 76 8.17 -6.15 2.17
CA ARG A 76 8.13 -4.71 2.43
C ARG A 76 8.16 -4.39 3.93
N ASN A 77 7.51 -5.20 4.74
CA ASN A 77 7.58 -5.05 6.21
C ASN A 77 8.91 -5.53 6.82
N SER A 78 9.70 -6.26 6.07
CA SER A 78 11.03 -6.74 6.46
C SER A 78 12.18 -5.91 5.88
N GLY A 79 11.90 -4.69 5.40
CA GLY A 79 12.92 -3.76 4.91
C GLY A 79 13.15 -3.77 3.40
N TYR A 80 12.48 -4.61 2.62
CA TYR A 80 12.66 -4.64 1.17
C TYR A 80 11.81 -3.55 0.49
N PHE A 81 12.20 -2.30 0.68
CA PHE A 81 11.49 -1.10 0.21
C PHE A 81 11.20 -1.12 -1.29
N ALA A 82 12.17 -1.48 -2.10
CA ALA A 82 12.06 -1.49 -3.55
C ALA A 82 11.36 -2.74 -4.12
N PHE A 83 10.94 -3.69 -3.26
CA PHE A 83 10.25 -4.90 -3.73
C PHE A 83 8.81 -4.59 -4.13
N LEU A 84 8.44 -5.01 -5.34
CA LEU A 84 7.10 -4.80 -5.88
C LEU A 84 6.39 -6.16 -6.12
N LYS A 85 5.08 -6.18 -5.93
CA LYS A 85 4.23 -7.36 -6.16
C LYS A 85 4.36 -7.94 -7.58
N ASN A 86 4.59 -7.09 -8.60
CA ASN A 86 4.75 -7.50 -10.00
C ASN A 86 6.05 -8.26 -10.29
N TYR A 87 7.02 -8.30 -9.35
CA TYR A 87 8.20 -9.15 -9.46
C TYR A 87 7.89 -10.62 -9.20
N ILE A 88 6.71 -10.94 -8.66
CA ILE A 88 6.23 -12.29 -8.48
C ILE A 88 5.30 -12.63 -9.64
N THR A 89 5.70 -13.60 -10.45
CA THR A 89 4.91 -14.09 -11.58
C THR A 89 4.63 -15.58 -11.43
N PHE A 90 3.52 -16.04 -11.99
CA PHE A 90 3.18 -17.45 -12.06
C PHE A 90 3.14 -17.91 -13.51
N VAL A 91 3.79 -19.02 -13.79
CA VAL A 91 3.77 -19.70 -15.08
C VAL A 91 3.10 -21.03 -14.89
N ALA A 92 1.98 -21.25 -15.57
CA ALA A 92 1.21 -22.48 -15.52
C ALA A 92 1.46 -23.29 -16.79
N ASP A 93 1.97 -24.51 -16.66
CA ASP A 93 2.10 -25.45 -17.77
C ASP A 93 0.85 -26.33 -17.84
N THR A 94 0.10 -26.17 -18.94
CA THR A 94 -1.13 -26.90 -19.24
C THR A 94 -0.98 -27.85 -20.42
N THR A 95 0.24 -28.16 -20.82
CA THR A 95 0.51 -28.99 -22.02
C THR A 95 0.13 -30.46 -21.83
N SER A 96 -0.02 -30.93 -20.57
CA SER A 96 -0.56 -32.27 -20.33
C SER A 96 -2.07 -32.29 -20.67
N GLN A 97 -2.53 -33.34 -21.40
CA GLN A 97 -3.95 -33.48 -21.76
C GLN A 97 -4.90 -33.72 -20.56
N SER A 98 -4.39 -33.68 -19.35
CA SER A 98 -5.11 -33.80 -18.08
C SER A 98 -5.46 -32.44 -17.52
N SER A 99 -6.48 -32.35 -16.67
CA SER A 99 -6.80 -31.11 -15.91
C SER A 99 -5.79 -30.82 -14.79
N ALA A 100 -4.60 -31.44 -14.82
CA ALA A 100 -3.48 -31.22 -13.92
C ALA A 100 -2.55 -30.15 -14.49
N VAL A 101 -2.07 -29.26 -13.63
CA VAL A 101 -1.24 -28.09 -14.01
C VAL A 101 0.00 -28.06 -13.15
N ASP A 102 1.16 -27.96 -13.79
CA ASP A 102 2.41 -27.64 -13.12
C ASP A 102 2.59 -26.13 -13.04
N LEU A 103 2.67 -25.62 -11.81
CA LEU A 103 2.77 -24.18 -11.55
C LEU A 103 4.19 -23.83 -11.12
N THR A 104 4.78 -22.83 -11.77
CA THR A 104 6.07 -22.25 -11.36
C THR A 104 5.87 -20.82 -10.90
N MET A 105 6.17 -20.54 -9.62
CA MET A 105 6.28 -19.19 -9.10
C MET A 105 7.69 -18.69 -9.36
N ARG A 106 7.78 -17.59 -10.09
CA ARG A 106 9.05 -16.93 -10.40
C ARG A 106 9.13 -15.58 -9.71
N VAL A 107 10.23 -15.35 -8.99
CA VAL A 107 10.55 -14.06 -8.35
C VAL A 107 11.79 -13.50 -9.03
N SER A 108 11.58 -12.48 -9.85
CA SER A 108 12.63 -11.84 -10.65
C SER A 108 12.24 -10.43 -11.04
N PRO A 109 13.20 -9.54 -11.34
CA PRO A 109 12.89 -8.26 -11.95
C PRO A 109 12.19 -8.45 -13.30
N PRO A 110 11.45 -7.43 -13.80
CA PRO A 110 10.77 -7.52 -15.07
C PRO A 110 11.78 -7.78 -16.21
N PRO A 111 11.36 -8.50 -17.26
CA PRO A 111 12.23 -8.78 -18.39
C PRO A 111 12.53 -7.50 -19.20
N GLY A 112 13.80 -7.28 -19.54
CA GLY A 112 14.24 -6.23 -20.45
C GLY A 112 14.57 -4.88 -19.80
N GLY A 113 15.50 -4.16 -20.42
CA GLY A 113 15.92 -2.81 -20.06
C GLY A 113 17.32 -2.74 -19.44
N ALA A 114 18.02 -1.63 -19.72
CA ALA A 114 19.35 -1.32 -19.14
C ALA A 114 19.34 -1.15 -17.61
N GLU A 115 18.14 -1.02 -17.02
CA GLU A 115 17.97 -0.83 -15.56
C GLU A 115 17.76 -2.14 -14.80
N ARG A 116 17.71 -3.29 -15.48
CA ARG A 116 17.40 -4.57 -14.84
C ARG A 116 18.34 -4.90 -13.69
N ASP A 117 19.64 -4.74 -13.90
CA ASP A 117 20.66 -5.06 -12.88
C ASP A 117 20.54 -4.14 -11.66
N SER A 118 20.20 -2.87 -11.89
CA SER A 118 19.92 -1.91 -10.82
C SER A 118 18.65 -2.28 -10.04
N ILE A 119 17.59 -2.71 -10.72
CA ILE A 119 16.34 -3.17 -10.08
C ILE A 119 16.62 -4.44 -9.29
N GLU A 120 17.36 -5.40 -9.83
CA GLU A 120 17.68 -6.66 -9.14
C GLU A 120 18.49 -6.40 -7.87
N LEU A 121 19.47 -5.50 -7.93
CA LEU A 121 20.25 -5.09 -6.78
C LEU A 121 19.39 -4.44 -5.70
N THR A 122 18.50 -3.52 -6.08
CA THR A 122 17.70 -2.74 -5.12
C THR A 122 16.55 -3.54 -4.53
N MET A 123 15.91 -4.44 -5.31
CA MET A 123 14.78 -5.23 -4.85
C MET A 123 15.18 -6.32 -3.84
N SER A 124 16.43 -6.82 -3.91
CA SER A 124 16.94 -7.89 -3.06
C SER A 124 17.65 -7.40 -1.80
N ARG A 125 17.76 -6.08 -1.62
CA ARG A 125 18.41 -5.48 -0.45
C ARG A 125 17.44 -4.90 0.55
N GLN A 126 17.85 -4.92 1.82
CA GLN A 126 17.13 -4.26 2.90
C GLN A 126 17.50 -2.79 2.96
N TRP A 127 16.49 -1.95 3.20
CA TRP A 127 16.57 -0.51 3.29
C TRP A 127 16.38 -0.05 4.72
N TYR A 128 17.18 0.92 5.14
CA TYR A 128 17.15 1.50 6.47
C TYR A 128 16.64 2.93 6.40
N VAL A 129 15.97 3.37 7.45
CA VAL A 129 15.53 4.75 7.59
C VAL A 129 16.72 5.62 8.00
N ARG A 130 17.14 6.55 7.13
CA ARG A 130 18.24 7.47 7.44
C ARG A 130 17.77 8.59 8.36
N LYS A 131 16.70 9.27 7.98
CA LYS A 131 16.09 10.36 8.77
C LYS A 131 14.57 10.37 8.61
N VAL A 132 13.91 10.97 9.60
CA VAL A 132 12.48 11.26 9.56
C VAL A 132 12.31 12.76 9.74
N THR A 133 11.64 13.41 8.79
CA THR A 133 11.42 14.85 8.79
C THR A 133 9.91 15.16 8.81
N PHE A 134 9.44 15.82 9.85
CA PHE A 134 8.09 16.36 9.91
C PHE A 134 8.05 17.77 9.33
N VAL A 135 7.12 18.03 8.42
CA VAL A 135 6.80 19.36 7.90
C VAL A 135 5.40 19.70 8.35
N THR A 136 5.27 20.59 9.35
CA THR A 136 3.99 20.79 10.07
C THR A 136 3.05 21.82 9.42
N ASP A 137 3.49 22.53 8.41
CA ASP A 137 2.69 23.53 7.69
C ASP A 137 2.85 23.38 6.18
N TYR A 138 2.57 22.15 5.72
CA TYR A 138 2.69 21.79 4.31
C TYR A 138 1.48 22.26 3.52
N GLU A 139 1.71 22.96 2.39
CA GLU A 139 0.67 23.41 1.47
C GLU A 139 0.74 22.61 0.15
N PRO A 140 -0.16 21.66 -0.09
CA PRO A 140 -0.13 20.80 -1.30
C PRO A 140 -0.18 21.58 -2.63
N MET A 141 -0.84 22.75 -2.63
CA MET A 141 -1.03 23.57 -3.84
C MET A 141 0.21 24.40 -4.22
N ARG A 142 1.15 24.63 -3.30
CA ARG A 142 2.35 25.41 -3.55
C ARG A 142 3.57 24.61 -3.99
N GLY A 143 3.49 23.27 -3.96
CA GLY A 143 4.62 22.39 -4.22
C GLY A 143 5.70 22.47 -3.13
N SER A 144 6.64 21.54 -3.18
CA SER A 144 7.76 21.46 -2.21
C SER A 144 8.81 22.58 -2.35
N GLY A 145 8.61 23.55 -3.24
CA GLY A 145 9.57 24.62 -3.54
C GLY A 145 9.33 25.95 -2.82
N SER A 146 8.28 26.06 -1.99
CA SER A 146 8.05 27.29 -1.22
C SER A 146 8.84 27.28 0.09
N GLU A 147 10.16 27.35 0.01
CA GLU A 147 11.06 27.53 1.18
C GLU A 147 10.76 28.78 2.01
N ALA A 148 9.99 29.70 1.46
CA ALA A 148 9.73 31.03 2.09
C ALA A 148 8.86 31.00 3.35
N SER A 149 8.15 29.87 3.63
CA SER A 149 7.30 29.76 4.83
C SER A 149 7.90 28.88 5.94
N LEU A 150 8.94 28.12 5.66
CA LEU A 150 9.60 27.25 6.63
C LEU A 150 10.64 28.08 7.42
N ARG A 151 10.30 28.50 8.62
CA ARG A 151 11.12 29.50 9.37
C ARG A 151 11.87 28.89 10.55
N ASP A 152 11.48 27.74 11.03
CA ASP A 152 12.09 27.14 12.20
C ASP A 152 12.24 25.64 12.05
N SER A 153 13.41 25.13 12.37
CA SER A 153 13.70 23.68 12.33
C SER A 153 14.39 23.27 13.62
N ILE A 154 13.88 22.21 14.23
CA ILE A 154 14.46 21.65 15.44
C ILE A 154 14.72 20.16 15.23
N ASN A 155 15.78 19.65 15.87
CA ASN A 155 16.03 18.22 15.97
C ASN A 155 15.71 17.74 17.38
N VAL A 156 14.79 16.78 17.50
CA VAL A 156 14.42 16.20 18.79
C VAL A 156 14.50 14.69 18.68
N ARG A 157 15.35 14.06 19.48
CA ARG A 157 15.55 12.59 19.50
C ARG A 157 15.86 11.99 18.14
N GLY A 158 16.57 12.70 17.27
CA GLY A 158 16.91 12.23 15.91
C GLY A 158 15.81 12.45 14.85
N TYR A 159 14.73 13.13 15.20
CA TYR A 159 13.69 13.58 14.27
C TYR A 159 13.86 15.03 13.93
N ASP A 160 13.83 15.36 12.65
CA ASP A 160 13.82 16.74 12.17
C ASP A 160 12.37 17.24 12.10
N ILE A 161 12.10 18.37 12.73
CA ILE A 161 10.77 18.97 12.70
C ILE A 161 10.90 20.39 12.14
N ILE A 162 10.24 20.61 11.02
CA ILE A 162 10.19 21.88 10.32
C ILE A 162 8.83 22.53 10.59
N TYR A 163 8.83 23.64 11.29
CA TYR A 163 7.63 24.39 11.60
C TYR A 163 7.38 25.49 10.55
N GLY A 164 6.09 25.76 10.29
CA GLY A 164 5.66 26.96 9.59
C GLY A 164 5.53 28.14 10.53
N LYS A 165 4.52 28.98 10.30
CA LYS A 165 4.28 30.19 11.10
C LYS A 165 3.87 29.88 12.54
N ASN A 166 3.18 28.77 12.79
CA ASN A 166 2.59 28.45 14.07
C ASN A 166 3.05 27.04 14.54
N HIS A 167 3.49 26.97 15.80
CA HIS A 167 3.87 25.71 16.46
C HIS A 167 2.64 25.04 17.12
N TYR A 168 1.68 24.60 16.33
CA TYR A 168 0.43 24.02 16.84
C TYR A 168 0.55 22.57 17.31
N LEU A 169 1.63 21.88 16.91
CA LEU A 169 1.93 20.51 17.34
C LEU A 169 3.23 20.47 18.15
N ARG A 170 3.16 19.85 19.33
CA ARG A 170 4.36 19.65 20.16
C ARG A 170 5.19 18.51 19.57
N PRO A 171 6.54 18.57 19.66
CA PRO A 171 7.42 17.50 19.18
C PRO A 171 7.07 16.12 19.76
N SER A 172 6.72 16.05 21.05
CA SER A 172 6.34 14.80 21.71
C SER A 172 5.15 14.13 21.03
N VAL A 173 4.12 14.90 20.65
CA VAL A 173 2.93 14.38 19.98
C VAL A 173 3.27 13.80 18.61
N LEU A 174 4.16 14.45 17.86
CA LEU A 174 4.61 13.95 16.56
C LEU A 174 5.40 12.65 16.70
N ILE A 175 6.36 12.62 17.63
CA ILE A 175 7.25 11.48 17.83
C ILE A 175 6.50 10.27 18.40
N GLU A 176 5.59 10.46 19.36
CA GLU A 176 4.79 9.39 19.96
C GLU A 176 3.79 8.77 18.98
N ASN A 177 3.38 9.49 17.93
CA ASN A 177 2.53 8.99 16.86
C ASN A 177 3.33 8.56 15.62
N CYS A 178 4.67 8.45 15.71
CA CYS A 178 5.54 8.00 14.63
C CYS A 178 6.07 6.60 14.91
N PHE A 179 5.76 5.67 14.04
CA PHE A 179 6.23 4.28 14.11
C PHE A 179 7.47 4.03 13.23
N VAL A 180 7.86 5.05 12.44
CA VAL A 180 9.09 5.02 11.65
C VAL A 180 10.22 5.66 12.46
N HIS A 181 11.29 4.90 12.68
CA HIS A 181 12.39 5.36 13.53
C HIS A 181 13.70 5.42 12.74
N PRO A 182 14.47 6.51 12.86
CA PRO A 182 15.80 6.60 12.26
C PRO A 182 16.72 5.46 12.70
N GLY A 183 17.49 4.89 11.77
CA GLY A 183 18.38 3.77 12.00
C GLY A 183 17.74 2.38 11.91
N ASN A 184 16.41 2.27 11.97
CA ASN A 184 15.71 0.99 11.85
C ASN A 184 15.49 0.59 10.39
N LEU A 185 15.18 -0.69 10.18
CA LEU A 185 14.69 -1.17 8.89
C LEU A 185 13.40 -0.43 8.51
N TRP A 186 13.31 -0.05 7.23
CA TRP A 186 12.07 0.50 6.71
C TRP A 186 10.96 -0.56 6.73
N SER A 187 9.74 -0.14 7.02
CA SER A 187 8.59 -1.02 7.05
C SER A 187 7.35 -0.29 6.55
N GLU A 188 6.63 -0.90 5.62
CA GLU A 188 5.36 -0.37 5.09
C GLU A 188 4.33 -0.21 6.20
N ASN A 189 4.19 -1.20 7.09
CA ASN A 189 3.31 -1.13 8.25
C ASN A 189 3.67 0.03 9.19
N ALA A 190 4.94 0.35 9.36
CA ALA A 190 5.35 1.47 10.21
C ALA A 190 4.91 2.81 9.59
N VAL A 191 5.01 2.94 8.26
CA VAL A 191 4.52 4.10 7.51
C VAL A 191 3.01 4.23 7.64
N ASP A 192 2.26 3.14 7.42
CA ASP A 192 0.80 3.11 7.51
C ASP A 192 0.31 3.39 8.93
N ASN A 193 0.95 2.80 9.94
CA ASN A 193 0.62 3.04 11.34
C ASN A 193 0.87 4.50 11.74
N THR A 194 1.95 5.12 11.24
CA THR A 194 2.23 6.55 11.44
C THR A 194 1.12 7.40 10.85
N TYR A 195 0.72 7.12 9.61
CA TYR A 195 -0.38 7.81 8.96
C TYR A 195 -1.69 7.68 9.77
N GLN A 196 -2.05 6.46 10.16
CA GLN A 196 -3.28 6.20 10.92
C GLN A 196 -3.27 6.86 12.31
N ALA A 197 -2.13 6.84 13.01
CA ALA A 197 -2.01 7.46 14.33
C ALA A 197 -2.18 8.98 14.25
N LEU A 198 -1.54 9.63 13.27
CA LEU A 198 -1.67 11.06 13.03
C LEU A 198 -3.10 11.44 12.61
N GLN A 199 -3.78 10.58 11.81
CA GLN A 199 -5.17 10.80 11.40
C GLN A 199 -6.13 10.81 12.59
N ARG A 200 -5.89 9.99 13.61
CA ARG A 200 -6.72 9.95 14.84
C ARG A 200 -6.68 11.24 15.64
N LEU A 201 -5.68 12.08 15.44
CA LEU A 201 -5.59 13.37 16.14
C LEU A 201 -6.71 14.34 15.73
N GLN A 202 -7.35 14.18 14.57
CA GLN A 202 -8.48 14.97 14.04
C GLN A 202 -8.23 16.47 13.89
N ILE A 203 -7.01 16.93 14.20
CA ILE A 203 -6.60 18.34 14.09
C ILE A 203 -5.85 18.62 12.77
N LEU A 204 -5.63 17.58 11.98
CA LEU A 204 -4.92 17.65 10.71
C LEU A 204 -5.92 17.52 9.55
N LYS A 205 -5.84 18.45 8.61
CA LYS A 205 -6.61 18.45 7.37
C LYS A 205 -5.99 17.55 6.29
N PHE A 206 -4.67 17.53 6.26
CA PHE A 206 -3.92 16.73 5.29
C PHE A 206 -2.74 16.05 5.99
N ILE A 207 -2.51 14.79 5.63
CA ILE A 207 -1.41 13.98 6.11
C ILE A 207 -0.87 13.20 4.92
N SER A 208 0.45 13.23 4.73
CA SER A 208 1.14 12.36 3.75
C SER A 208 2.44 11.89 4.36
N VAL A 209 2.69 10.58 4.31
CA VAL A 209 3.95 9.98 4.73
C VAL A 209 4.65 9.47 3.47
N GLN A 210 5.75 10.11 3.10
CA GLN A 210 6.49 9.83 1.88
C GLN A 210 7.85 9.24 2.21
N SER A 211 8.19 8.13 1.57
CA SER A 211 9.50 7.50 1.69
C SER A 211 10.27 7.74 0.39
N VAL A 212 11.43 8.39 0.49
CA VAL A 212 12.25 8.79 -0.65
C VAL A 212 13.57 8.02 -0.59
N PRO A 213 13.91 7.21 -1.61
CA PRO A 213 15.17 6.51 -1.65
C PRO A 213 16.35 7.50 -1.75
N VAL A 214 17.43 7.19 -1.04
CA VAL A 214 18.66 7.96 -1.02
C VAL A 214 19.77 7.12 -1.62
N ALA A 215 20.86 7.75 -2.02
CA ALA A 215 22.03 7.06 -2.53
C ALA A 215 22.60 6.04 -1.52
N ILE A 216 23.24 5.00 -2.05
CA ILE A 216 23.95 3.97 -1.28
C ILE A 216 25.10 4.64 -0.51
N ASP A 217 25.31 4.26 0.75
CA ASP A 217 26.45 4.72 1.52
C ASP A 217 27.75 3.93 1.17
N ASP A 218 28.87 4.39 1.72
CA ASP A 218 30.20 3.74 1.54
C ASP A 218 30.25 2.30 2.09
N GLN A 219 29.26 1.90 2.89
CA GLN A 219 29.09 0.56 3.46
C GLN A 219 28.09 -0.30 2.68
N ASP A 220 27.71 0.14 1.48
CA ASP A 220 26.78 -0.56 0.57
C ASP A 220 25.37 -0.77 1.17
N ARG A 221 24.97 0.10 2.11
CA ARG A 221 23.64 0.09 2.72
C ARG A 221 22.68 0.98 1.94
N MET A 222 21.44 0.51 1.80
CA MET A 222 20.36 1.26 1.17
C MET A 222 19.64 2.11 2.21
N TRP A 223 19.43 3.39 1.90
CA TRP A 223 18.80 4.34 2.80
C TRP A 223 17.54 4.98 2.23
N VAL A 224 16.58 5.23 3.12
CA VAL A 224 15.33 5.93 2.83
C VAL A 224 15.20 7.13 3.76
N ASP A 225 14.89 8.28 3.22
CA ASP A 225 14.40 9.43 3.99
C ASP A 225 12.87 9.39 4.06
N VAL A 226 12.32 9.63 5.22
CA VAL A 226 10.86 9.65 5.42
C VAL A 226 10.41 11.07 5.74
N TYR A 227 9.50 11.59 4.94
CA TYR A 227 8.89 12.91 5.11
C TYR A 227 7.45 12.75 5.55
N VAL A 228 7.10 13.33 6.69
CA VAL A 228 5.75 13.38 7.23
C VAL A 228 5.21 14.79 7.00
N LEU A 229 4.39 14.95 5.97
CA LEU A 229 3.84 16.22 5.53
C LEU A 229 2.47 16.43 6.16
N LEU A 230 2.30 17.52 6.90
CA LEU A 230 1.13 17.79 7.71
C LEU A 230 0.57 19.19 7.41
N THR A 231 -0.74 19.27 7.20
CA THR A 231 -1.46 20.54 7.12
C THR A 231 -2.45 20.62 8.26
N PRO A 232 -2.45 21.70 9.07
CA PRO A 232 -3.42 21.86 10.14
C PRO A 232 -4.84 22.05 9.60
N GLY A 233 -5.82 21.52 10.30
CA GLY A 233 -7.21 21.84 10.12
C GLY A 233 -7.54 23.22 10.67
N LYS A 234 -8.73 23.73 10.37
CA LYS A 234 -9.23 24.94 11.03
C LYS A 234 -9.49 24.64 12.51
N SER A 235 -8.96 25.44 13.41
CA SER A 235 -9.08 25.20 14.85
C SER A 235 -10.50 25.28 15.39
N GLN A 236 -11.41 25.96 14.68
CA GLN A 236 -12.83 26.07 15.03
C GLN A 236 -13.68 26.24 13.78
N THR A 237 -14.81 25.49 13.71
CA THR A 237 -15.87 25.72 12.73
C THR A 237 -17.17 25.93 13.52
N ILE A 238 -17.71 27.14 13.49
CA ILE A 238 -19.02 27.44 14.07
C ILE A 238 -20.01 27.43 12.91
N ALA A 239 -20.92 26.44 12.89
CA ALA A 239 -22.06 26.42 12.00
C ALA A 239 -23.30 26.94 12.78
N LEU A 240 -23.88 28.04 12.35
CA LEU A 240 -25.16 28.56 12.84
C LEU A 240 -26.22 28.15 11.83
N GLU A 241 -27.02 27.13 12.15
CA GLU A 241 -28.19 26.77 11.40
C GLU A 241 -29.41 27.49 12.00
N LEU A 242 -29.99 28.42 11.25
CA LEU A 242 -31.26 29.08 11.60
C LEU A 242 -32.35 28.32 10.85
N GLU A 243 -33.02 27.40 11.53
CA GLU A 243 -34.26 26.81 11.04
C GLU A 243 -35.42 27.74 11.36
N GLY A 244 -35.95 28.41 10.35
CA GLY A 244 -37.21 29.15 10.41
C GLY A 244 -38.34 28.22 10.02
N THR A 245 -39.07 27.66 11.00
CA THR A 245 -40.36 27.02 10.76
C THR A 245 -41.41 28.11 10.63
N ASN A 246 -41.88 28.34 9.40
CA ASN A 246 -43.07 29.17 9.18
C ASN A 246 -44.30 28.28 9.40
N SER A 247 -44.78 28.22 10.64
CA SER A 247 -46.09 27.66 10.91
C SER A 247 -47.12 28.71 10.54
N GLU A 248 -47.81 28.55 9.43
CA GLU A 248 -49.07 29.27 9.16
C GLU A 248 -50.05 28.94 10.29
N GLY A 249 -50.16 29.88 11.23
CA GLY A 249 -51.17 29.82 12.25
C GLY A 249 -52.54 30.02 11.60
N ASP A 250 -53.33 28.95 11.56
CA ASP A 250 -54.72 29.00 11.28
C ASP A 250 -55.40 29.78 12.45
N LEU A 251 -55.74 31.05 12.19
CA LEU A 251 -56.62 31.85 13.05
C LEU A 251 -58.06 31.45 12.75
N GLY A 252 -58.50 30.36 13.42
CA GLY A 252 -59.91 30.05 13.51
C GLY A 252 -60.64 31.16 14.31
N VAL A 253 -61.58 31.81 13.66
CA VAL A 253 -62.57 32.69 14.28
C VAL A 253 -63.70 31.82 14.82
#